data_b7b11493d4e644ac1db110df25946aee
#
_entry.id   b7b11493d4e644ac1db110df25946aee
#
_cell.length_a   1.000
_cell.length_b   1.000
_cell.length_c   1.000
_cell.angle_alpha   90.00
_cell.angle_beta   90.00
_cell.angle_gamma   90.00
#
_symmetry.space_group_name_H-M   'P 1'
#
loop_
_entity.id
_entity.type
_entity.pdbx_description
1 polymer ?
#
loop_
_entity_poly.entity_id
_entity_poly.type
_entity_poly.pdbx_seq_one_letter_code
_entity_poly.pdbx_strand_id
1 'polypeptide(L)'
;MINTSLCYIEQDGKYLLLHRIKKKNDINKDKWIGIGGKFEENESPEDCIIREAREETGLTIVPKYRGIVTFISDGMNETEFMHLFTAKEFSGTVRECDEGVLEWVSKEDVIKLPHWDGDLIFLALLERGEPFFSLKLTYVGSTLTEALLNEKTVHVSDFI
;
A
#
# COMPACT_ATOMS: atom_id res chain seq x y z
N MET A 1 14.13 -4.52 11.35
CA MET A 1 13.40 -4.68 10.08
C MET A 1 11.93 -4.98 10.38
N ILE A 2 11.05 -4.36 9.63
CA ILE A 2 9.60 -4.50 9.82
C ILE A 2 9.01 -5.16 8.59
N ASN A 3 8.13 -6.16 8.81
CA ASN A 3 7.32 -6.72 7.75
C ASN A 3 5.89 -6.24 7.87
N THR A 4 5.35 -5.75 6.77
CA THR A 4 3.95 -5.30 6.67
C THR A 4 3.32 -5.92 5.43
N SER A 5 1.99 -5.99 5.43
CA SER A 5 1.23 -6.30 4.21
C SER A 5 0.37 -5.09 3.85
N LEU A 6 0.26 -4.82 2.57
CA LEU A 6 -0.52 -3.71 2.01
C LEU A 6 -1.39 -4.25 0.87
N CYS A 7 -2.67 -3.93 0.87
CA CYS A 7 -3.60 -4.38 -0.17
C CYS A 7 -4.38 -3.22 -0.79
N TYR A 8 -4.46 -3.23 -2.10
CA TYR A 8 -5.38 -2.38 -2.85
C TYR A 8 -6.60 -3.20 -3.22
N ILE A 9 -7.69 -3.00 -2.49
CA ILE A 9 -8.98 -3.65 -2.73
C ILE A 9 -9.68 -2.90 -3.85
N GLU A 10 -10.10 -3.63 -4.88
CA GLU A 10 -10.58 -3.05 -6.13
C GLU A 10 -12.02 -3.45 -6.44
N GLN A 11 -12.83 -2.48 -6.86
CA GLN A 11 -14.19 -2.70 -7.33
C GLN A 11 -14.60 -1.57 -8.29
N ASP A 12 -15.13 -1.94 -9.45
CA ASP A 12 -15.70 -0.98 -10.42
C ASP A 12 -14.75 0.17 -10.81
N GLY A 13 -13.47 -0.16 -11.04
CA GLY A 13 -12.47 0.83 -11.42
C GLY A 13 -12.02 1.75 -10.29
N LYS A 14 -12.31 1.36 -9.05
CA LYS A 14 -11.95 2.12 -7.84
C LYS A 14 -11.12 1.27 -6.89
N TYR A 15 -10.28 1.94 -6.11
CA TYR A 15 -9.59 1.34 -4.97
C TYR A 15 -10.23 1.82 -3.67
N LEU A 16 -10.32 0.91 -2.68
CA LEU A 16 -10.68 1.29 -1.32
C LEU A 16 -9.42 1.82 -0.63
N LEU A 17 -9.40 3.11 -0.35
CA LEU A 17 -8.25 3.76 0.26
C LEU A 17 -8.57 4.26 1.65
N LEU A 18 -7.53 4.30 2.49
CA LEU A 18 -7.58 4.86 3.83
C LEU A 18 -6.90 6.22 3.83
N HIS A 19 -7.65 7.27 4.17
CA HIS A 19 -7.11 8.61 4.40
C HIS A 19 -6.66 8.71 5.86
N ARG A 20 -5.35 8.75 6.07
CA ARG A 20 -4.71 8.68 7.40
C ARG A 20 -4.79 10.03 8.12
N ILE A 21 -5.88 10.29 8.82
CA ILE A 21 -6.12 11.58 9.49
C ILE A 21 -6.39 11.48 10.98
N LYS A 22 -6.54 10.27 11.53
CA LYS A 22 -6.93 10.08 12.95
C LYS A 22 -5.78 9.93 13.92
N LYS A 23 -4.55 9.65 13.46
CA LYS A 23 -3.35 9.52 14.31
C LYS A 23 -2.43 10.71 14.14
N LYS A 24 -1.95 11.28 15.28
CA LYS A 24 -1.13 12.51 15.27
C LYS A 24 0.31 12.31 14.80
N ASN A 25 0.97 11.23 15.20
CA ASN A 25 2.39 10.95 14.90
C ASN A 25 2.55 9.85 13.86
N ASP A 26 1.77 9.93 12.79
CA ASP A 26 1.76 8.96 11.73
C ASP A 26 2.60 9.47 10.57
N ILE A 27 3.61 8.69 10.12
CA ILE A 27 4.43 9.02 8.95
C ILE A 27 3.57 9.16 7.69
N ASN A 28 2.42 8.47 7.65
CA ASN A 28 1.46 8.52 6.55
C ASN A 28 0.38 9.57 6.74
N LYS A 29 0.52 10.46 7.72
CA LYS A 29 -0.51 11.47 8.03
C LYS A 29 -0.89 12.26 6.78
N ASP A 30 -2.19 12.45 6.60
CA ASP A 30 -2.81 13.11 5.44
C ASP A 30 -2.64 12.38 4.10
N LYS A 31 -1.95 11.24 4.07
CA LYS A 31 -1.81 10.45 2.85
C LYS A 31 -2.97 9.46 2.68
N TRP A 32 -3.27 9.17 1.43
CA TRP A 32 -4.23 8.15 1.03
C TRP A 32 -3.45 6.90 0.65
N ILE A 33 -3.67 5.84 1.38
CA ILE A 33 -2.92 4.58 1.21
C ILE A 33 -3.85 3.39 1.11
N GLY A 34 -3.31 2.26 0.67
CA GLY A 34 -4.02 0.98 0.71
C GLY A 34 -4.25 0.51 2.14
N ILE A 35 -4.90 -0.63 2.26
CA ILE A 35 -5.23 -1.25 3.55
C ILE A 35 -4.06 -2.14 3.98
N GLY A 36 -3.67 -2.10 5.23
CA GLY A 36 -2.61 -2.98 5.71
C GLY A 36 -2.07 -2.64 7.08
N GLY A 37 -1.05 -3.36 7.47
CA GLY A 37 -0.40 -3.19 8.76
C GLY A 37 0.72 -4.17 8.98
N LYS A 38 1.25 -4.17 10.21
CA LYS A 38 2.38 -4.99 10.60
C LYS A 38 1.98 -6.44 10.84
N PHE A 39 2.90 -7.37 10.55
CA PHE A 39 2.74 -8.79 10.89
C PHE A 39 2.62 -8.96 12.41
N GLU A 40 1.79 -9.90 12.81
CA GLU A 40 1.80 -10.48 14.14
C GLU A 40 2.59 -11.80 14.12
N GLU A 41 2.89 -12.33 15.29
CA GLU A 41 3.60 -13.61 15.40
C GLU A 41 2.85 -14.71 14.65
N ASN A 42 3.61 -15.56 13.97
CA ASN A 42 3.11 -16.74 13.25
C ASN A 42 2.23 -16.43 12.04
N GLU A 43 2.24 -15.18 11.55
CA GLU A 43 1.50 -14.81 10.35
C GLU A 43 2.35 -14.92 9.10
N SER A 44 1.75 -15.49 8.03
CA SER A 44 2.26 -15.32 6.67
C SER A 44 1.87 -13.91 6.19
N PRO A 45 2.46 -13.43 5.07
CA PRO A 45 1.98 -12.18 4.45
C PRO A 45 0.48 -12.19 4.17
N GLU A 46 -0.06 -13.33 3.72
CA GLU A 46 -1.49 -13.50 3.45
C GLU A 46 -2.33 -13.43 4.72
N ASP A 47 -1.89 -14.12 5.79
CA ASP A 47 -2.59 -14.08 7.08
C ASP A 47 -2.71 -12.65 7.59
N CYS A 48 -1.62 -11.90 7.51
CA CYS A 48 -1.57 -10.50 7.93
C CYS A 48 -2.58 -9.65 7.17
N ILE A 49 -2.60 -9.74 5.85
CA ILE A 49 -3.48 -8.86 5.07
C ILE A 49 -4.96 -9.24 5.21
N ILE A 50 -5.27 -10.51 5.37
CA ILE A 50 -6.66 -10.95 5.62
C ILE A 50 -7.13 -10.41 6.97
N ARG A 51 -6.31 -10.50 8.01
CA ARG A 51 -6.62 -9.97 9.33
C ARG A 51 -6.76 -8.44 9.30
N GLU A 52 -5.77 -7.74 8.74
CA GLU A 52 -5.79 -6.27 8.68
C GLU A 52 -6.99 -5.74 7.89
N ALA A 53 -7.31 -6.36 6.77
CA ALA A 53 -8.48 -5.96 5.98
C ALA A 53 -9.76 -6.09 6.79
N ARG A 54 -9.92 -7.19 7.52
CA ARG A 54 -11.09 -7.41 8.37
C ARG A 54 -11.17 -6.39 9.49
N GLU A 55 -10.05 -6.13 10.17
CA GLU A 55 -10.00 -5.16 11.27
C GLU A 55 -10.26 -3.73 10.79
N GLU A 56 -9.63 -3.31 9.70
CA GLU A 56 -9.73 -1.93 9.21
C GLU A 56 -11.00 -1.66 8.43
N THR A 57 -11.49 -2.62 7.66
CA THR A 57 -12.59 -2.38 6.71
C THR A 57 -13.86 -3.17 6.99
N GLY A 58 -13.77 -4.27 7.73
CA GLY A 58 -14.86 -5.21 7.89
C GLY A 58 -15.00 -6.21 6.74
N LEU A 59 -14.13 -6.14 5.73
CA LEU A 59 -14.19 -7.03 4.58
C LEU A 59 -13.34 -8.28 4.77
N THR A 60 -13.83 -9.40 4.25
CA THR A 60 -13.06 -10.64 4.10
C THR A 60 -12.61 -10.71 2.65
N ILE A 61 -11.32 -10.58 2.42
CA ILE A 61 -10.75 -10.49 1.07
C ILE A 61 -10.13 -11.81 0.62
N VAL A 62 -10.03 -11.98 -0.70
CA VAL A 62 -9.24 -13.04 -1.33
C VAL A 62 -8.00 -12.35 -1.93
N PRO A 63 -6.87 -12.29 -1.19
CA PRO A 63 -5.71 -11.53 -1.63
C PRO A 63 -4.91 -12.24 -2.70
N LYS A 64 -4.37 -11.46 -3.65
CA LYS A 64 -3.41 -11.93 -4.63
C LYS A 64 -2.07 -11.25 -4.36
N TYR A 65 -1.03 -12.03 -4.11
CA TYR A 65 0.30 -11.52 -3.81
C TYR A 65 0.98 -11.02 -5.08
N ARG A 66 1.37 -9.74 -5.11
CA ARG A 66 1.83 -9.09 -6.34
C ARG A 66 3.30 -8.72 -6.34
N GLY A 67 3.89 -8.49 -5.19
CA GLY A 67 5.29 -8.10 -5.11
C GLY A 67 5.71 -7.69 -3.71
N ILE A 68 6.97 -7.28 -3.58
CA ILE A 68 7.52 -6.75 -2.32
C ILE A 68 8.07 -5.35 -2.60
N VAL A 69 7.68 -4.40 -1.76
CA VAL A 69 8.22 -3.04 -1.77
C VAL A 69 9.13 -2.87 -0.56
N THR A 70 10.41 -2.64 -0.80
CA THR A 70 11.38 -2.32 0.24
C THR A 70 11.36 -0.82 0.44
N PHE A 71 10.85 -0.38 1.58
CA PHE A 71 10.69 1.04 1.91
C PHE A 71 11.77 1.47 2.89
N ILE A 72 12.58 2.44 2.47
CA ILE A 72 13.67 3.01 3.27
C ILE A 72 13.44 4.52 3.41
N SER A 73 13.45 5.01 4.64
CA SER A 73 13.27 6.43 4.92
C SER A 73 14.12 6.85 6.10
N ASP A 74 14.71 8.03 6.04
CA ASP A 74 15.44 8.64 7.16
C ASP A 74 14.50 9.03 8.32
N GLY A 75 13.18 9.10 8.06
CA GLY A 75 12.16 9.30 9.09
C GLY A 75 11.76 8.03 9.83
N MET A 76 12.32 6.88 9.45
CA MET A 76 12.07 5.58 10.06
C MET A 76 13.38 4.98 10.56
N ASN A 77 13.33 4.30 11.70
CA ASN A 77 14.51 3.65 12.28
C ASN A 77 14.83 2.30 11.64
N GLU A 78 13.91 1.75 10.86
CA GLU A 78 14.02 0.41 10.31
C GLU A 78 13.59 0.37 8.85
N THR A 79 14.19 -0.56 8.09
CA THR A 79 13.71 -0.89 6.75
C THR A 79 12.38 -1.62 6.85
N GLU A 80 11.42 -1.21 6.06
CA GLU A 80 10.11 -1.85 5.97
C GLU A 80 10.01 -2.67 4.69
N PHE A 81 9.60 -3.94 4.83
CA PHE A 81 9.27 -4.80 3.71
C PHE A 81 7.75 -4.88 3.60
N MET A 82 7.19 -4.16 2.63
CA MET A 82 5.76 -4.16 2.38
C MET A 82 5.41 -5.25 1.37
N HIS A 83 4.68 -6.25 1.83
CA HIS A 83 4.17 -7.33 0.98
C HIS A 83 2.92 -6.82 0.30
N LEU A 84 2.97 -6.65 -1.01
CA LEU A 84 1.96 -5.95 -1.80
C LEU A 84 0.95 -6.91 -2.39
N PHE A 85 -0.33 -6.62 -2.14
CA PHE A 85 -1.46 -7.44 -2.59
C PHE A 85 -2.48 -6.59 -3.33
N THR A 86 -3.27 -7.28 -4.16
CA THR A 86 -4.53 -6.75 -4.67
C THR A 86 -5.64 -7.72 -4.33
N ALA A 87 -6.89 -7.23 -4.26
CA ALA A 87 -8.05 -8.08 -4.05
C ALA A 87 -9.23 -7.55 -4.86
N LYS A 88 -9.78 -8.39 -5.73
CA LYS A 88 -10.98 -8.10 -6.52
C LYS A 88 -12.21 -8.85 -5.98
N GLU A 89 -11.96 -9.90 -5.20
CA GLU A 89 -13.00 -10.74 -4.60
C GLU A 89 -13.01 -10.51 -3.10
N PHE A 90 -14.16 -10.15 -2.58
CA PHE A 90 -14.33 -9.92 -1.14
C PHE A 90 -15.80 -10.03 -0.77
N SER A 91 -16.07 -10.18 0.53
CA SER A 91 -17.41 -10.21 1.11
C SER A 91 -17.44 -9.33 2.35
N GLY A 92 -18.65 -9.01 2.80
CA GLY A 92 -18.85 -8.16 3.97
C GLY A 92 -19.23 -6.73 3.59
N THR A 93 -19.28 -5.88 4.59
CA THR A 93 -19.68 -4.47 4.44
C THR A 93 -18.60 -3.58 5.05
N VAL A 94 -18.22 -2.53 4.33
CA VAL A 94 -17.24 -1.56 4.80
C VAL A 94 -17.77 -0.87 6.06
N ARG A 95 -16.94 -0.80 7.10
CA ARG A 95 -17.25 -0.15 8.38
C ARG A 95 -16.23 0.95 8.67
N GLU A 96 -16.49 1.77 9.68
CA GLU A 96 -15.56 2.80 10.12
C GLU A 96 -14.23 2.22 10.56
N CYS A 97 -13.16 2.96 10.26
CA CYS A 97 -11.80 2.65 10.65
C CYS A 97 -11.31 3.63 11.71
N ASP A 98 -10.58 3.11 12.72
CA ASP A 98 -10.03 3.93 13.81
C ASP A 98 -8.84 4.79 13.37
N GLU A 99 -8.19 4.46 12.26
CA GLU A 99 -6.96 5.12 11.79
C GLU A 99 -7.22 6.25 10.79
N GLY A 100 -8.40 6.31 10.23
CA GLY A 100 -8.73 7.32 9.23
C GLY A 100 -10.10 7.11 8.63
N VAL A 101 -10.30 7.67 7.46
CA VAL A 101 -11.55 7.58 6.69
C VAL A 101 -11.35 6.69 5.48
N LEU A 102 -12.25 5.73 5.28
CA LEU A 102 -12.24 4.84 4.13
C LEU A 102 -13.10 5.40 3.02
N GLU A 103 -12.57 5.44 1.80
CA GLU A 103 -13.31 5.85 0.62
C GLU A 103 -12.92 5.03 -0.60
N TRP A 104 -13.91 4.79 -1.47
CA TRP A 104 -13.69 4.23 -2.80
C TRP A 104 -13.28 5.38 -3.72
N VAL A 105 -12.06 5.32 -4.25
CA VAL A 105 -11.47 6.37 -5.09
C VAL A 105 -11.22 5.82 -6.48
N SER A 106 -11.69 6.53 -7.51
CA SER A 106 -11.38 6.17 -8.90
C SER A 106 -9.88 6.07 -9.11
N LYS A 107 -9.43 5.06 -9.84
CA LYS A 107 -7.99 4.83 -10.07
C LYS A 107 -7.29 6.06 -10.67
N GLU A 108 -7.95 6.78 -11.58
CA GLU A 108 -7.41 8.01 -12.17
C GLU A 108 -7.32 9.19 -11.19
N ASP A 109 -8.07 9.15 -10.09
CA ASP A 109 -8.07 10.24 -9.10
C ASP A 109 -7.04 10.03 -7.98
N VAL A 110 -6.49 8.84 -7.84
CA VAL A 110 -5.51 8.51 -6.79
C VAL A 110 -4.30 9.43 -6.87
N ILE A 111 -3.79 9.71 -8.05
CA ILE A 111 -2.62 10.58 -8.26
C ILE A 111 -2.87 12.03 -7.82
N LYS A 112 -4.14 12.46 -7.74
CA LYS A 112 -4.52 13.81 -7.32
C LYS A 112 -4.57 13.97 -5.80
N LEU A 113 -4.52 12.86 -5.05
CA LEU A 113 -4.59 12.85 -3.60
C LEU A 113 -3.18 12.79 -3.00
N PRO A 114 -2.99 13.30 -1.77
CA PRO A 114 -1.70 13.15 -1.10
C PRO A 114 -1.28 11.69 -0.97
N HIS A 115 -0.10 11.37 -1.45
CA HIS A 115 0.47 10.02 -1.43
C HIS A 115 2.00 10.10 -1.41
N TRP A 116 2.65 8.95 -1.24
CA TRP A 116 4.09 8.86 -1.44
C TRP A 116 4.38 8.78 -2.94
N ASP A 117 5.46 9.43 -3.41
CA ASP A 117 5.80 9.45 -4.84
C ASP A 117 5.98 8.04 -5.42
N GLY A 118 6.59 7.14 -4.66
CA GLY A 118 6.81 5.77 -5.09
C GLY A 118 5.53 4.95 -5.25
N ASP A 119 4.43 5.37 -4.63
CA ASP A 119 3.14 4.69 -4.78
C ASP A 119 2.70 4.69 -6.25
N LEU A 120 3.01 5.74 -6.99
CA LEU A 120 2.69 5.83 -8.42
C LEU A 120 3.36 4.72 -9.22
N ILE A 121 4.58 4.34 -8.82
CA ILE A 121 5.33 3.28 -9.50
C ILE A 121 4.62 1.95 -9.32
N PHE A 122 4.39 1.52 -8.07
CA PHE A 122 3.80 0.19 -7.87
C PHE A 122 2.32 0.15 -8.28
N LEU A 123 1.58 1.25 -8.16
CA LEU A 123 0.20 1.28 -8.67
C LEU A 123 0.16 1.08 -10.19
N ALA A 124 1.09 1.69 -10.93
CA ALA A 124 1.20 1.47 -12.37
C ALA A 124 1.58 0.02 -12.71
N LEU A 125 2.49 -0.57 -11.94
CA LEU A 125 2.88 -1.96 -12.12
C LEU A 125 1.70 -2.91 -11.86
N LEU A 126 0.93 -2.66 -10.82
CA LEU A 126 -0.29 -3.43 -10.54
C LEU A 126 -1.29 -3.34 -11.68
N GLU A 127 -1.53 -2.14 -12.19
CA GLU A 127 -2.49 -1.89 -13.28
C GLU A 127 -2.06 -2.56 -14.59
N ARG A 128 -0.76 -2.61 -14.85
CA ARG A 128 -0.20 -3.29 -16.03
C ARG A 128 -0.23 -4.81 -15.90
N GLY A 129 -0.53 -5.35 -14.73
CA GLY A 129 -0.48 -6.79 -14.49
C GLY A 129 0.93 -7.38 -14.51
N GLU A 130 1.92 -6.59 -14.05
CA GLU A 130 3.30 -7.06 -14.00
C GLU A 130 3.43 -8.36 -13.19
N PRO A 131 4.30 -9.29 -13.61
CA PRO A 131 4.65 -10.45 -12.80
C PRO A 131 5.20 -10.01 -11.45
N PHE A 132 5.23 -10.92 -10.47
CA PHE A 132 5.75 -10.62 -9.13
C PHE A 132 7.06 -9.84 -9.22
N PHE A 133 7.13 -8.71 -8.50
CA PHE A 133 8.28 -7.80 -8.60
C PHE A 133 8.84 -7.42 -7.23
N SER A 134 10.09 -6.97 -7.23
CA SER A 134 10.75 -6.37 -6.08
C SER A 134 11.04 -4.89 -6.40
N LEU A 135 10.48 -4.00 -5.61
CA LEU A 135 10.66 -2.55 -5.79
C LEU A 135 11.28 -1.96 -4.53
N LYS A 136 12.45 -1.34 -4.67
CA LYS A 136 13.13 -0.66 -3.57
C LYS A 136 12.92 0.85 -3.71
N LEU A 137 12.38 1.47 -2.68
CA LEU A 137 12.14 2.91 -2.65
C LEU A 137 12.89 3.53 -1.48
N THR A 138 13.74 4.52 -1.77
CA THR A 138 14.50 5.24 -0.74
C THR A 138 14.08 6.70 -0.71
N TYR A 139 13.73 7.16 0.49
CA TYR A 139 13.28 8.54 0.72
C TYR A 139 14.21 9.29 1.67
N VAL A 140 14.38 10.57 1.40
CA VAL A 140 14.93 11.55 2.35
C VAL A 140 13.82 12.56 2.62
N GLY A 141 13.30 12.58 3.84
CA GLY A 141 12.05 13.29 4.14
C GLY A 141 10.92 12.73 3.29
N SER A 142 10.20 13.57 2.59
CA SER A 142 9.15 13.17 1.65
C SER A 142 9.64 13.00 0.21
N THR A 143 10.94 13.17 -0.04
CA THR A 143 11.51 13.12 -1.39
C THR A 143 12.00 11.72 -1.72
N LEU A 144 11.50 11.15 -2.80
CA LEU A 144 11.99 9.88 -3.34
C LEU A 144 13.35 10.12 -4.02
N THR A 145 14.43 9.54 -3.45
CA THR A 145 15.79 9.72 -3.94
C THR A 145 16.28 8.59 -4.83
N GLU A 146 15.69 7.39 -4.67
CA GLU A 146 16.06 6.22 -5.46
C GLU A 146 14.88 5.27 -5.59
N ALA A 147 14.70 4.72 -6.78
CA ALA A 147 13.75 3.64 -7.03
C ALA A 147 14.42 2.58 -7.90
N LEU A 148 14.43 1.33 -7.42
CA LEU A 148 14.99 0.18 -8.13
C LEU A 148 13.90 -0.87 -8.32
N LEU A 149 13.61 -1.19 -9.57
CA LEU A 149 12.67 -2.25 -9.93
C LEU A 149 13.46 -3.47 -10.41
N ASN A 150 13.38 -4.57 -9.65
CA ASN A 150 14.15 -5.79 -9.95
C ASN A 150 15.63 -5.44 -10.20
N GLU A 151 16.20 -4.61 -9.32
CA GLU A 151 17.59 -4.13 -9.33
C GLU A 151 17.94 -3.10 -10.43
N LYS A 152 16.95 -2.63 -11.21
CA LYS A 152 17.18 -1.62 -12.25
C LYS A 152 16.60 -0.27 -11.84
N THR A 153 17.38 0.79 -12.02
CA THR A 153 16.93 2.15 -11.73
C THR A 153 15.71 2.52 -12.58
N VAL A 154 14.68 3.02 -11.93
CA VAL A 154 13.49 3.57 -12.59
C VAL A 154 13.16 4.93 -12.00
N HIS A 155 12.32 5.69 -12.69
CA HIS A 155 11.88 7.01 -12.27
C HIS A 155 10.36 7.08 -12.30
N VAL A 156 9.77 7.91 -11.43
CA VAL A 156 8.31 8.12 -11.39
C VAL A 156 7.80 8.50 -12.79
N SER A 157 8.54 9.34 -13.51
CA SER A 157 8.17 9.77 -14.88
C SER A 157 8.02 8.64 -15.89
N ASP A 158 8.61 7.46 -15.62
CA ASP A 158 8.46 6.29 -16.49
C ASP A 158 7.06 5.65 -16.36
N PHE A 159 6.27 6.07 -15.36
CA PHE A 159 4.99 5.45 -15.00
C PHE A 159 3.78 6.39 -15.06
N ILE A 160 4.00 7.63 -15.43
CA ILE A 160 2.93 8.65 -15.52
C ILE A 160 2.81 9.27 -16.91
#